data_57220114b551d7f2acfa085ccbacb58e
#
_entry.id   57220114b551d7f2acfa085ccbacb58e
#
_cell.length_a   1.000
_cell.length_b   1.000
_cell.length_c   1.000
_cell.angle_alpha   90.00
_cell.angle_beta   90.00
_cell.angle_gamma   90.00
#
_symmetry.space_group_name_H-M   'P 1'
#
loop_
_entity.id
_entity.type
_entity.pdbx_description
1 polymer ?
#
loop_
_entity_poly.entity_id
_entity_poly.type
_entity_poly.pdbx_seq_one_letter_code
_entity_poly.pdbx_strand_id
1 'polypeptide(L)'
;HYQRSSGQWQALSGIALSAPGAVQVPSGAVVVGNAQAVYADLAPTSTHHLALPSATALLQLAPALIAAGGLRPASQALPLYIRDKVAQTTAERLAARTAGAAGAAGA
;
A
#
# COMPACT_ATOMS: atom_id res chain seq x y z
N HIS A 1 3.44 -5.94 5.91
CA HIS A 1 4.63 -6.80 5.72
C HIS A 1 4.20 -8.25 5.64
N TYR A 2 4.96 -9.05 4.88
CA TYR A 2 4.74 -10.49 4.75
C TYR A 2 6.04 -11.23 5.00
N GLN A 3 5.94 -12.40 5.57
CA GLN A 3 7.05 -13.32 5.76
C GLN A 3 6.69 -14.68 5.15
N ARG A 4 7.66 -15.33 4.51
CA ARG A 4 7.50 -16.69 4.05
C ARG A 4 8.08 -17.66 5.10
N SER A 5 7.24 -18.55 5.59
CA SER A 5 7.62 -19.58 6.55
C SER A 5 7.00 -20.91 6.14
N SER A 6 7.79 -21.99 6.14
CA SER A 6 7.31 -23.34 5.77
C SER A 6 6.53 -23.38 4.44
N GLY A 7 6.98 -22.62 3.45
CA GLY A 7 6.34 -22.56 2.13
C GLY A 7 5.08 -21.69 2.03
N GLN A 8 4.61 -21.14 3.13
CA GLN A 8 3.41 -20.29 3.17
C GLN A 8 3.77 -18.81 3.44
N TRP A 9 2.96 -17.91 2.93
CA TRP A 9 3.05 -16.48 3.20
C TRP A 9 2.19 -16.11 4.42
N GLN A 10 2.77 -15.42 5.36
CA GLN A 10 2.10 -14.91 6.55
C GLN A 10 2.16 -13.39 6.55
N ALA A 11 1.01 -12.74 6.74
CA ALA A 11 0.95 -11.30 6.96
C ALA A 11 1.43 -10.99 8.39
N LEU A 12 2.41 -10.10 8.51
CA LEU A 12 2.94 -9.62 9.79
C LEU A 12 2.31 -8.29 10.22
N SER A 13 1.70 -7.57 9.28
CA SER A 13 1.02 -6.31 9.55
C SER A 13 -0.22 -6.17 8.68
N GLY A 14 -1.15 -5.35 9.11
CA GLY A 14 -2.29 -4.94 8.29
C GLY A 14 -1.86 -4.08 7.09
N ILE A 15 -2.80 -3.88 6.17
CA ILE A 15 -2.63 -2.95 5.05
C ILE A 15 -2.86 -1.54 5.57
N ALA A 16 -1.95 -0.61 5.26
CA ALA A 16 -2.01 0.77 5.70
C ALA A 16 -1.63 1.73 4.56
N LEU A 17 -2.08 2.96 4.65
CA LEU A 17 -1.65 4.06 3.79
C LEU A 17 -0.59 4.87 4.54
N SER A 18 0.54 5.11 3.89
CA SER A 18 1.65 5.90 4.47
C SER A 18 2.25 6.81 3.42
N ALA A 19 2.82 7.94 3.85
CA ALA A 19 3.70 8.71 2.99
C ALA A 19 4.94 7.86 2.63
N PRO A 20 5.52 8.00 1.42
CA PRO A 20 6.65 7.17 0.99
C PRO A 20 7.83 7.18 1.96
N GLY A 21 8.23 8.35 2.47
CA GLY A 21 9.32 8.50 3.43
C GLY A 21 9.02 7.98 4.85
N ALA A 22 7.75 7.69 5.16
CA ALA A 22 7.34 7.16 6.46
C ALA A 22 7.29 5.61 6.48
N VAL A 23 7.51 4.96 5.33
CA VAL A 23 7.47 3.51 5.24
C VAL A 23 8.70 2.90 5.92
N GLN A 24 8.48 2.18 6.99
CA GLN A 24 9.53 1.44 7.71
C GLN A 24 9.72 0.07 7.08
N VAL A 25 10.90 -0.20 6.55
CA VAL A 25 11.26 -1.50 5.96
C VAL A 25 12.26 -2.19 6.88
N PRO A 26 11.94 -3.37 7.42
CA PRO A 26 12.87 -4.13 8.24
C PRO A 26 14.16 -4.46 7.51
N SER A 27 15.29 -4.55 8.24
CA SER A 27 16.57 -4.94 7.67
C SER A 27 16.47 -6.31 6.98
N GLY A 28 17.03 -6.42 5.79
CA GLY A 28 16.98 -7.64 4.99
C GLY A 28 15.64 -7.92 4.29
N ALA A 29 14.62 -7.08 4.50
CA ALA A 29 13.39 -7.21 3.75
C ALA A 29 13.53 -6.64 2.32
N VAL A 30 12.70 -7.15 1.42
CA VAL A 30 12.62 -6.73 0.02
C VAL A 30 11.30 -5.97 -0.20
N VAL A 31 11.39 -4.83 -0.86
CA VAL A 31 10.21 -4.06 -1.28
C VAL A 31 9.76 -4.56 -2.64
N VAL A 32 8.51 -4.93 -2.76
CA VAL A 32 7.93 -5.46 -3.99
C VAL A 32 6.79 -4.57 -4.45
N GLY A 33 6.81 -4.15 -5.70
CA GLY A 33 5.77 -3.29 -6.26
C GLY A 33 6.31 -2.34 -7.33
N ASN A 34 5.55 -1.31 -7.66
CA ASN A 34 5.92 -0.29 -8.66
C ASN A 34 6.08 1.11 -8.06
N ALA A 35 5.91 1.27 -6.76
CA ALA A 35 5.88 2.58 -6.12
C ALA A 35 7.23 3.31 -6.22
N GLN A 36 8.36 2.61 -6.23
CA GLN A 36 9.69 3.20 -6.35
C GLN A 36 9.89 3.95 -7.67
N ALA A 37 9.20 3.53 -8.75
CA ALA A 37 9.27 4.24 -10.02
C ALA A 37 8.74 5.69 -9.95
N VAL A 38 7.90 5.98 -8.95
CA VAL A 38 7.28 7.29 -8.74
C VAL A 38 7.87 8.00 -7.52
N TYR A 39 8.26 7.22 -6.50
CA TYR A 39 8.74 7.74 -5.20
C TYR A 39 10.17 7.26 -4.94
N ALA A 40 11.15 8.06 -5.34
CA ALA A 40 12.57 7.74 -5.16
C ALA A 40 12.98 7.57 -3.68
N ASP A 41 12.29 8.28 -2.78
CA ASP A 41 12.55 8.25 -1.33
C ASP A 41 11.95 7.02 -0.63
N LEU A 42 11.24 6.15 -1.36
CA LEU A 42 10.65 4.95 -0.78
C LEU A 42 11.75 3.94 -0.43
N ALA A 43 12.10 3.84 0.85
CA ALA A 43 13.07 2.89 1.39
C ALA A 43 14.36 2.79 0.53
N PRO A 44 15.14 3.87 0.37
CA PRO A 44 16.20 3.98 -0.64
C PRO A 44 17.36 2.97 -0.44
N THR A 45 17.51 2.43 0.76
CA THR A 45 18.55 1.45 1.10
C THR A 45 18.10 -0.01 0.97
N SER A 46 16.84 -0.24 0.59
CA SER A 46 16.27 -1.58 0.48
C SER A 46 16.41 -2.14 -0.94
N THR A 47 16.42 -3.46 -1.05
CA THR A 47 16.29 -4.12 -2.35
C THR A 47 14.86 -3.98 -2.86
N HIS A 48 14.69 -3.58 -4.12
CA HIS A 48 13.40 -3.40 -4.76
C HIS A 48 13.21 -4.37 -5.92
N HIS A 49 12.02 -4.96 -6.02
CA HIS A 49 11.59 -5.74 -7.17
C HIS A 49 10.33 -5.13 -7.77
N LEU A 50 10.40 -4.80 -9.05
CA LEU A 50 9.22 -4.38 -9.79
C LEU A 50 8.24 -5.54 -9.93
N ALA A 51 7.03 -5.37 -9.45
CA ALA A 51 5.95 -6.33 -9.62
C ALA A 51 4.60 -5.59 -9.69
N LEU A 52 3.69 -6.15 -10.46
CA LEU A 52 2.31 -5.69 -10.56
C LEU A 52 1.37 -6.84 -10.18
N PRO A 53 0.25 -6.56 -9.53
CA PRO A 53 -0.79 -7.55 -9.31
C PRO A 53 -1.26 -8.15 -10.63
N SER A 54 -1.40 -9.47 -10.69
CA SER A 54 -1.92 -10.15 -11.87
C SER A 54 -2.91 -11.25 -11.50
N ALA A 55 -3.87 -11.51 -12.40
CA ALA A 55 -4.82 -12.60 -12.21
C ALA A 55 -4.11 -13.96 -12.13
N THR A 56 -3.03 -14.15 -12.91
CA THR A 56 -2.23 -15.37 -12.88
C THR A 56 -1.61 -15.60 -11.50
N ALA A 57 -1.04 -14.58 -10.88
CA ALA A 57 -0.49 -14.70 -9.53
C ALA A 57 -1.57 -14.99 -8.49
N LEU A 58 -2.75 -14.37 -8.62
CA LEU A 58 -3.90 -14.67 -7.75
C LEU A 58 -4.35 -16.12 -7.89
N LEU A 59 -4.42 -16.66 -9.11
CA LEU A 59 -4.79 -18.05 -9.34
C LEU A 59 -3.76 -19.02 -8.74
N GLN A 60 -2.48 -18.69 -8.75
CA GLN A 60 -1.43 -19.49 -8.11
C GLN A 60 -1.53 -19.51 -6.58
N LEU A 61 -2.02 -18.42 -5.98
CA LEU A 61 -2.22 -18.31 -4.52
C LEU A 61 -3.55 -18.93 -4.05
N ALA A 62 -4.55 -19.03 -4.93
CA ALA A 62 -5.89 -19.45 -4.60
C ALA A 62 -5.97 -20.85 -3.94
N PRO A 63 -5.25 -21.89 -4.40
CA PRO A 63 -5.33 -23.22 -3.77
C PRO A 63 -4.94 -23.19 -2.28
N ALA A 64 -3.88 -22.48 -1.93
CA ALA A 64 -3.45 -22.36 -0.54
C ALA A 64 -4.47 -21.58 0.31
N LEU A 65 -5.05 -20.52 -0.24
CA LEU A 65 -6.10 -19.74 0.42
C LEU A 65 -7.37 -20.59 0.66
N ILE A 66 -7.78 -21.38 -0.33
CA ILE A 66 -8.94 -22.26 -0.23
C ILE A 66 -8.71 -23.33 0.85
N ALA A 67 -7.53 -23.97 0.84
CA ALA A 67 -7.16 -24.98 1.83
C ALA A 67 -7.14 -24.42 3.26
N ALA A 68 -6.80 -23.14 3.42
CA ALA A 68 -6.83 -22.42 4.70
C ALA A 68 -8.24 -21.93 5.11
N GLY A 69 -9.31 -22.30 4.39
CA GLY A 69 -10.67 -21.86 4.68
C GLY A 69 -10.96 -20.42 4.30
N GLY A 70 -10.20 -19.85 3.37
CA GLY A 70 -10.31 -18.45 2.94
C GLY A 70 -11.48 -18.14 2.01
N LEU A 71 -12.30 -19.16 1.63
CA LEU A 71 -13.49 -18.94 0.81
C LEU A 71 -14.52 -18.07 1.54
N ARG A 72 -15.12 -17.15 0.82
CA ARG A 72 -16.19 -16.29 1.30
C ARG A 72 -17.33 -16.24 0.29
N PRO A 73 -18.59 -16.06 0.73
CA PRO A 73 -19.69 -15.76 -0.17
C PRO A 73 -19.42 -14.53 -1.03
N ALA A 74 -19.89 -14.49 -2.26
CA ALA A 74 -19.70 -13.37 -3.18
C ALA A 74 -20.19 -12.03 -2.59
N SER A 75 -21.22 -12.03 -1.74
CA SER A 75 -21.72 -10.87 -1.03
C SER A 75 -20.71 -10.26 -0.04
N GLN A 76 -19.70 -11.01 0.35
CA GLN A 76 -18.61 -10.56 1.24
C GLN A 76 -17.33 -10.17 0.47
N ALA A 77 -17.30 -10.34 -0.84
CA ALA A 77 -16.18 -9.95 -1.70
C ALA A 77 -16.21 -8.44 -1.96
N LEU A 78 -16.02 -7.66 -0.91
CA LEU A 78 -16.05 -6.20 -0.96
C LEU A 78 -14.63 -5.62 -1.08
N PRO A 79 -14.45 -4.47 -1.76
CA PRO A 79 -13.18 -3.75 -1.79
C PRO A 79 -12.75 -3.34 -0.39
N LEU A 80 -11.46 -3.43 -0.11
CA LEU A 80 -10.89 -2.88 1.11
C LEU A 80 -10.57 -1.38 0.89
N TYR A 81 -11.35 -0.50 1.47
CA TYR A 81 -11.11 0.93 1.45
C TYR A 81 -10.17 1.32 2.59
N ILE A 82 -8.94 1.70 2.27
CA ILE A 82 -7.92 2.10 3.25
C ILE A 82 -7.90 3.62 3.42
N ARG A 83 -8.30 4.37 2.39
CA ARG A 83 -8.37 5.83 2.43
C ARG A 83 -9.77 6.27 2.83
N ASP A 84 -9.90 6.89 4.00
CA ASP A 84 -11.18 7.41 4.51
C ASP A 84 -11.70 8.60 3.71
N LYS A 85 -10.81 9.35 3.05
CA LYS A 85 -11.18 10.56 2.31
C LYS A 85 -10.47 10.61 0.96
N VAL A 86 -11.23 10.47 -0.12
CA VAL A 86 -10.73 10.45 -1.50
C VAL A 86 -10.77 11.84 -2.14
N ALA A 87 -11.69 12.72 -1.69
CA ALA A 87 -11.87 14.06 -2.24
C ALA A 87 -11.91 15.11 -1.12
N GLN A 88 -11.25 16.23 -1.35
CA GLN A 88 -11.40 17.41 -0.52
C GLN A 88 -12.73 18.10 -0.84
N THR A 89 -13.44 18.56 0.17
CA THR A 89 -14.59 19.45 0.00
C THR A 89 -14.11 20.79 -0.59
N THR A 90 -15.04 21.56 -1.14
CA THR A 90 -14.71 22.90 -1.67
C THR A 90 -14.13 23.82 -0.58
N ALA A 91 -14.61 23.71 0.65
CA ALA A 91 -14.09 24.49 1.78
C ALA A 91 -12.65 24.12 2.14
N GLU A 92 -12.31 22.83 2.14
CA GLU A 92 -10.94 22.35 2.40
C GLU A 92 -9.95 22.74 1.30
N ARG A 93 -10.39 22.70 0.03
CA ARG A 93 -9.58 23.20 -1.08
C ARG A 93 -9.31 24.70 -0.97
N LEU A 94 -10.32 25.46 -0.56
CA LEU A 94 -10.17 26.90 -0.36
C LEU A 94 -9.21 27.20 0.80
N ALA A 95 -9.35 26.51 1.93
CA ALA A 95 -8.46 26.63 3.08
C ALA A 95 -7.00 26.27 2.74
N ALA A 96 -6.77 25.21 1.98
CA ALA A 96 -5.45 24.81 1.54
C ALA A 96 -4.80 25.85 0.60
N ARG A 97 -5.59 26.49 -0.26
CA ARG A 97 -5.12 27.57 -1.15
C ARG A 97 -4.72 28.84 -0.36
N THR A 98 -5.52 29.22 0.63
CA THR A 98 -5.21 30.40 1.47
C THR A 98 -3.97 30.15 2.34
N ALA A 99 -3.80 28.96 2.89
CA ALA A 99 -2.59 28.58 3.64
C ALA A 99 -1.34 28.58 2.76
N GLY A 100 -1.42 28.09 1.52
CA GLY A 100 -0.30 28.11 0.56
C GLY A 100 0.07 29.52 0.10
N ALA A 101 -0.89 30.41 -0.07
CA ALA A 101 -0.64 31.81 -0.44
C ALA A 101 0.01 32.63 0.69
N ALA A 102 -0.31 32.34 1.95
CA ALA A 102 0.31 32.99 3.11
C ALA A 102 1.78 32.58 3.31
N GLY A 103 2.16 31.34 2.94
CA GLY A 103 3.55 30.87 2.98
C GLY A 103 4.44 31.45 1.88
N ALA A 104 3.89 31.86 0.75
CA ALA A 104 4.63 32.44 -0.37
C ALA A 104 4.88 33.96 -0.24
N ALA A 105 4.17 34.66 0.66
CA ALA A 105 4.31 36.09 0.90
C ALA A 105 5.32 36.48 2.01
N GLY A 106 5.97 35.48 2.63
CA GLY A 106 6.91 35.65 3.73
C GLY A 106 8.35 35.22 3.42
N ALA A 107 8.74 35.10 2.14
CA ALA A 107 10.12 34.76 1.73
C ALA A 107 10.75 35.93 0.95
#